data_27c68764af2100dc0553e1f636028b57
#
_entry.id   27c68764af2100dc0553e1f636028b57
#
_cell.length_a   1.000
_cell.length_b   1.000
_cell.length_c   1.000
_cell.angle_alpha   90.00
_cell.angle_beta   90.00
_cell.angle_gamma   90.00
#
_symmetry.space_group_name_H-M   'P 1'
#
loop_
_entity.id
_entity.type
_entity.pdbx_description
1 polymer ?
#
loop_
_entity_poly.entity_id
_entity_poly.type
_entity_poly.pdbx_seq_one_letter_code
_entity_poly.pdbx_strand_id
1 'polypeptide(L)'
;ISVYSQVAKIQNEKHNDGQLDELLGKISSTSNDMISDMNDIVWAINPRNDSMEKIIQRMESYARPLLATRNIQLHLLHDKEILQHNPDMEQRKNIYLIFKEAINNAFKYAGCSEIHVDLRLKHNMLQMNIRDNGVGFDTEADQKMTLSGNGLENIRSREKEMNGMVRIESKPGVGTEIILTVNIP
;
A
#
# COMPACT_ATOMS: atom_id res chain seq x y z
N ILE A 1 -6.68 7.13 17.99
CA ILE A 1 -5.80 7.39 19.15
C ILE A 1 -6.63 7.82 20.36
N SER A 2 -7.44 8.87 20.29
CA SER A 2 -8.20 9.42 21.43
C SER A 2 -9.03 8.35 22.17
N VAL A 3 -9.81 7.55 21.44
CA VAL A 3 -10.63 6.47 22.03
C VAL A 3 -9.75 5.43 22.74
N TYR A 4 -8.68 4.94 22.10
CA TYR A 4 -7.77 3.98 22.72
C TYR A 4 -7.09 4.55 23.97
N SER A 5 -6.72 5.85 23.97
CA SER A 5 -6.14 6.49 25.14
C SER A 5 -7.13 6.57 26.31
N GLN A 6 -8.41 6.85 26.04
CA GLN A 6 -9.45 6.87 27.08
C GLN A 6 -9.68 5.46 27.66
N VAL A 7 -9.75 4.43 26.80
CA VAL A 7 -9.93 3.04 27.24
C VAL A 7 -8.70 2.58 28.02
N ALA A 8 -7.48 2.92 27.58
CA ALA A 8 -6.25 2.60 28.29
C ALA A 8 -6.24 3.22 29.70
N LYS A 9 -6.72 4.46 29.87
CA LYS A 9 -6.84 5.10 31.17
C LYS A 9 -7.80 4.33 32.10
N ILE A 10 -8.94 3.90 31.58
CA ILE A 10 -9.94 3.10 32.35
C ILE A 10 -9.35 1.73 32.75
N GLN A 11 -8.58 1.07 31.85
CA GLN A 11 -7.97 -0.23 32.16
C GLN A 11 -6.82 -0.09 33.19
N ASN A 12 -6.08 1.00 33.15
CA ASN A 12 -5.07 1.30 34.16
C ASN A 12 -5.70 1.46 35.57
N GLU A 13 -6.85 2.16 35.66
CA GLU A 13 -7.60 2.31 36.92
C GLU A 13 -8.14 0.96 37.45
N LYS A 14 -8.37 -0.01 36.57
CA LYS A 14 -8.82 -1.36 36.90
C LYS A 14 -7.67 -2.35 37.14
N HIS A 15 -6.42 -1.91 37.11
CA HIS A 15 -5.22 -2.76 37.23
C HIS A 15 -5.18 -3.97 36.26
N ASN A 16 -5.65 -3.75 35.03
CA ASN A 16 -5.65 -4.77 33.99
C ASN A 16 -4.45 -4.57 33.05
N ASP A 17 -3.27 -4.93 33.52
CA ASP A 17 -1.99 -4.65 32.85
C ASP A 17 -1.90 -5.28 31.46
N GLY A 18 -2.43 -6.49 31.24
CA GLY A 18 -2.38 -7.15 29.92
C GLY A 18 -3.18 -6.42 28.84
N GLN A 19 -4.38 -5.91 29.19
CA GLN A 19 -5.18 -5.10 28.26
C GLN A 19 -4.60 -3.70 28.07
N LEU A 20 -3.96 -3.15 29.08
CA LEU A 20 -3.28 -1.86 28.99
C LEU A 20 -2.12 -1.91 27.99
N ASP A 21 -1.27 -2.94 28.08
CA ASP A 21 -0.14 -3.13 27.15
C ASP A 21 -0.61 -3.29 25.71
N GLU A 22 -1.68 -4.06 25.46
CA GLU A 22 -2.26 -4.19 24.13
C GLU A 22 -2.75 -2.85 23.56
N LEU A 23 -3.44 -2.05 24.40
CA LEU A 23 -3.95 -0.72 24.00
C LEU A 23 -2.83 0.27 23.74
N LEU A 24 -1.78 0.27 24.57
CA LEU A 24 -0.60 1.10 24.34
C LEU A 24 0.14 0.69 23.06
N GLY A 25 0.24 -0.60 22.78
CA GLY A 25 0.76 -1.11 21.53
C GLY A 25 -0.05 -0.63 20.31
N LYS A 26 -1.38 -0.67 20.40
CA LYS A 26 -2.28 -0.13 19.35
C LYS A 26 -2.15 1.38 19.16
N ILE A 27 -2.02 2.14 20.25
CA ILE A 27 -1.78 3.60 20.18
C ILE A 27 -0.46 3.88 19.48
N SER A 28 0.60 3.19 19.88
CA SER A 28 1.94 3.37 19.30
C SER A 28 1.96 3.02 17.81
N SER A 29 1.42 1.86 17.42
CA SER A 29 1.37 1.47 16.01
C SER A 29 0.54 2.44 15.16
N THR A 30 -0.65 2.83 15.63
CA THR A 30 -1.51 3.79 14.92
C THR A 30 -0.83 5.16 14.77
N SER A 31 -0.10 5.61 15.80
CA SER A 31 0.65 6.87 15.74
C SER A 31 1.77 6.81 14.71
N ASN A 32 2.51 5.71 14.66
CA ASN A 32 3.58 5.51 13.69
C ASN A 32 3.03 5.41 12.25
N ASP A 33 1.89 4.75 12.06
CA ASP A 33 1.21 4.67 10.76
C ASP A 33 0.79 6.08 10.30
N MET A 34 0.22 6.91 11.18
CA MET A 34 -0.14 8.29 10.87
C MET A 34 1.08 9.15 10.50
N ILE A 35 2.19 9.03 11.22
CA ILE A 35 3.43 9.74 10.90
C ILE A 35 3.95 9.28 9.53
N SER A 36 3.93 7.99 9.24
CA SER A 36 4.31 7.45 7.94
C SER A 36 3.44 8.01 6.81
N ASP A 37 2.12 8.03 6.99
CA ASP A 37 1.19 8.55 5.99
C ASP A 37 1.38 10.06 5.76
N MET A 38 1.61 10.84 6.82
CA MET A 38 1.95 12.26 6.71
C MET A 38 3.26 12.47 5.92
N ASN A 39 4.30 11.68 6.21
CA ASN A 39 5.56 11.75 5.48
C ASN A 39 5.39 11.41 4.00
N ASP A 40 4.53 10.45 3.67
CA ASP A 40 4.23 10.10 2.27
C ASP A 40 3.51 11.24 1.54
N ILE A 41 2.56 11.91 2.22
CA ILE A 41 1.89 13.09 1.67
C ILE A 41 2.89 14.23 1.45
N VAL A 42 3.69 14.57 2.48
CA VAL A 42 4.72 15.62 2.38
C VAL A 42 5.70 15.34 1.24
N TRP A 43 6.12 14.07 1.09
CA TRP A 43 6.99 13.67 0.00
C TRP A 43 6.31 13.87 -1.37
N ALA A 44 5.04 13.48 -1.51
CA ALA A 44 4.30 13.55 -2.76
C ALA A 44 4.03 14.99 -3.22
N ILE A 45 3.81 15.94 -2.30
CA ILE A 45 3.57 17.35 -2.65
C ILE A 45 4.85 18.12 -2.98
N ASN A 46 6.03 17.57 -2.67
CA ASN A 46 7.30 18.24 -2.94
C ASN A 46 7.61 18.24 -4.45
N PRO A 47 7.75 19.42 -5.11
CA PRO A 47 8.03 19.49 -6.54
C PRO A 47 9.35 18.85 -6.97
N ARG A 48 10.29 18.63 -6.04
CA ARG A 48 11.54 17.92 -6.33
C ARG A 48 11.37 16.42 -6.59
N ASN A 49 10.19 15.90 -6.36
CA ASN A 49 9.83 14.48 -6.50
C ASN A 49 8.83 14.26 -7.64
N ASP A 50 8.82 15.12 -8.65
CA ASP A 50 7.79 15.17 -9.71
C ASP A 50 7.95 14.10 -10.82
N SER A 51 9.07 13.38 -10.88
CA SER A 51 9.32 12.37 -11.92
C SER A 51 8.94 10.95 -11.48
N MET A 52 8.58 10.11 -12.46
CA MET A 52 8.38 8.68 -12.26
C MET A 52 9.65 8.00 -11.69
N GLU A 53 10.83 8.47 -12.05
CA GLU A 53 12.08 7.99 -11.48
C GLU A 53 12.07 8.10 -9.93
N LYS A 54 11.64 9.25 -9.41
CA LYS A 54 11.57 9.49 -7.96
C LYS A 54 10.52 8.62 -7.28
N ILE A 55 9.40 8.38 -7.95
CA ILE A 55 8.36 7.48 -7.45
C ILE A 55 8.91 6.05 -7.34
N ILE A 56 9.58 5.55 -8.37
CA ILE A 56 10.17 4.20 -8.40
C ILE A 56 11.26 4.07 -7.33
N GLN A 57 12.15 5.05 -7.18
CA GLN A 57 13.14 5.08 -6.11
C GLN A 57 12.49 5.02 -4.71
N ARG A 58 11.39 5.73 -4.52
CA ARG A 58 10.62 5.71 -3.28
C ARG A 58 9.99 4.34 -3.03
N MET A 59 9.41 3.73 -4.07
CA MET A 59 8.84 2.38 -4.00
C MET A 59 9.89 1.36 -3.55
N GLU A 60 11.08 1.37 -4.16
CA GLU A 60 12.16 0.46 -3.78
C GLU A 60 12.66 0.71 -2.37
N SER A 61 12.88 1.97 -1.99
CA SER A 61 13.36 2.36 -0.66
C SER A 61 12.38 1.97 0.45
N TYR A 62 11.08 1.91 0.15
CA TYR A 62 10.07 1.44 1.07
C TYR A 62 10.00 -0.09 1.13
N ALA A 63 9.86 -0.74 -0.03
CA ALA A 63 9.53 -2.15 -0.08
C ALA A 63 10.72 -3.07 0.25
N ARG A 64 11.94 -2.78 -0.26
CA ARG A 64 13.09 -3.68 -0.08
C ARG A 64 13.44 -3.95 1.40
N PRO A 65 13.59 -2.94 2.29
CA PRO A 65 13.88 -3.19 3.70
C PRO A 65 12.75 -3.95 4.40
N LEU A 66 11.50 -3.58 4.11
CA LEU A 66 10.32 -4.22 4.72
C LEU A 66 10.26 -5.71 4.37
N LEU A 67 10.33 -6.05 3.09
CA LEU A 67 10.20 -7.41 2.58
C LEU A 67 11.37 -8.29 3.00
N ALA A 68 12.58 -7.72 3.12
CA ALA A 68 13.76 -8.43 3.60
C ALA A 68 13.58 -8.99 5.03
N THR A 69 12.79 -8.35 5.88
CA THR A 69 12.52 -8.84 7.26
C THR A 69 11.81 -10.20 7.29
N ARG A 70 11.15 -10.59 6.20
CA ARG A 70 10.46 -11.88 6.05
C ARG A 70 11.02 -12.74 4.91
N ASN A 71 12.20 -12.39 4.36
CA ASN A 71 12.82 -13.07 3.23
C ASN A 71 11.92 -13.13 1.97
N ILE A 72 11.09 -12.10 1.74
CA ILE A 72 10.26 -11.98 0.54
C ILE A 72 11.07 -11.30 -0.55
N GLN A 73 11.17 -11.93 -1.73
CA GLN A 73 11.90 -11.36 -2.87
C GLN A 73 11.05 -10.32 -3.60
N LEU A 74 11.64 -9.16 -3.89
CA LEU A 74 11.00 -8.11 -4.71
C LEU A 74 11.65 -8.06 -6.10
N HIS A 75 10.85 -8.30 -7.13
CA HIS A 75 11.20 -8.11 -8.54
C HIS A 75 10.49 -6.87 -9.05
N LEU A 76 11.21 -5.75 -9.19
CA LEU A 76 10.66 -4.51 -9.72
C LEU A 76 11.27 -4.23 -11.09
N LEU A 77 10.43 -4.20 -12.12
CA LEU A 77 10.78 -3.95 -13.50
C LEU A 77 10.00 -2.73 -14.02
N HIS A 78 10.61 -1.97 -14.90
CA HIS A 78 9.96 -0.83 -15.54
C HIS A 78 10.51 -0.57 -16.92
N ASP A 79 9.69 0.02 -17.81
CA ASP A 79 10.14 0.54 -19.09
C ASP A 79 11.01 1.78 -18.87
N LYS A 80 12.09 1.91 -19.64
CA LYS A 80 13.02 3.06 -19.49
C LYS A 80 12.35 4.39 -19.80
N GLU A 81 11.42 4.39 -20.73
CA GLU A 81 10.69 5.58 -21.17
C GLU A 81 9.85 6.20 -20.05
N ILE A 82 9.37 5.39 -19.11
CA ILE A 82 8.54 5.86 -18.00
C ILE A 82 9.27 6.86 -17.10
N LEU A 83 10.58 6.78 -16.99
CA LEU A 83 11.40 7.64 -16.13
C LEU A 83 11.34 9.11 -16.51
N GLN A 84 10.98 9.43 -17.76
CA GLN A 84 10.91 10.79 -18.30
C GLN A 84 9.54 11.45 -18.09
N HIS A 85 8.54 10.68 -17.61
CA HIS A 85 7.20 11.20 -17.35
C HIS A 85 7.11 11.83 -15.97
N ASN A 86 6.34 12.93 -15.91
CA ASN A 86 6.14 13.72 -14.71
C ASN A 86 4.64 13.73 -14.34
N PRO A 87 4.15 12.71 -13.59
CA PRO A 87 2.78 12.69 -13.13
C PRO A 87 2.46 13.92 -12.30
N ASP A 88 1.23 14.40 -12.34
CA ASP A 88 0.79 15.46 -11.46
C ASP A 88 0.86 15.03 -9.98
N MET A 89 0.67 15.99 -9.08
CA MET A 89 0.80 15.75 -7.64
C MET A 89 -0.16 14.67 -7.14
N GLU A 90 -1.39 14.66 -7.64
CA GLU A 90 -2.42 13.71 -7.22
C GLU A 90 -2.15 12.31 -7.75
N GLN A 91 -1.75 12.20 -9.02
CA GLN A 91 -1.32 10.95 -9.63
C GLN A 91 -0.10 10.37 -8.90
N ARG A 92 0.93 11.19 -8.65
CA ARG A 92 2.14 10.80 -7.93
C ARG A 92 1.84 10.24 -6.54
N LYS A 93 1.01 10.96 -5.77
CA LYS A 93 0.55 10.52 -4.45
C LYS A 93 -0.16 9.17 -4.53
N ASN A 94 -1.13 9.06 -5.41
CA ASN A 94 -2.01 7.88 -5.45
C ASN A 94 -1.33 6.66 -6.06
N ILE A 95 -0.48 6.80 -7.09
CA ILE A 95 0.34 5.71 -7.62
C ILE A 95 1.21 5.10 -6.50
N TYR A 96 1.92 5.95 -5.76
CA TYR A 96 2.76 5.47 -4.66
C TYR A 96 1.96 4.84 -3.53
N LEU A 97 0.83 5.42 -3.14
CA LEU A 97 0.02 4.91 -2.03
C LEU A 97 -0.72 3.62 -2.38
N ILE A 98 -1.14 3.41 -3.63
CA ILE A 98 -1.67 2.12 -4.11
C ILE A 98 -0.57 1.05 -4.04
N PHE A 99 0.63 1.36 -4.51
CA PHE A 99 1.77 0.46 -4.38
C PHE A 99 2.05 0.10 -2.90
N LYS A 100 2.15 1.11 -2.02
CA LYS A 100 2.40 0.91 -0.58
C LYS A 100 1.36 -0.01 0.05
N GLU A 101 0.08 0.21 -0.26
CA GLU A 101 -1.02 -0.61 0.24
C GLU A 101 -0.93 -2.07 -0.26
N ALA A 102 -0.65 -2.27 -1.54
CA ALA A 102 -0.47 -3.60 -2.12
C ALA A 102 0.69 -4.36 -1.46
N ILE A 103 1.84 -3.71 -1.26
CA ILE A 103 2.99 -4.29 -0.56
C ILE A 103 2.66 -4.63 0.88
N ASN A 104 1.95 -3.74 1.59
CA ASN A 104 1.53 -4.00 2.98
C ASN A 104 0.58 -5.20 3.09
N ASN A 105 -0.37 -5.31 2.16
CA ASN A 105 -1.30 -6.43 2.13
C ASN A 105 -0.57 -7.74 1.86
N ALA A 106 0.33 -7.77 0.89
CA ALA A 106 1.16 -8.94 0.62
C ALA A 106 2.03 -9.31 1.84
N PHE A 107 2.69 -8.34 2.46
CA PHE A 107 3.53 -8.54 3.64
C PHE A 107 2.76 -9.08 4.85
N LYS A 108 1.55 -8.55 5.11
CA LYS A 108 0.77 -8.90 6.30
C LYS A 108 -0.01 -10.20 6.14
N TYR A 109 -0.56 -10.46 4.95
CA TYR A 109 -1.64 -11.44 4.80
C TYR A 109 -1.34 -12.54 3.78
N ALA A 110 -0.47 -12.29 2.78
CA ALA A 110 -0.32 -13.23 1.67
C ALA A 110 0.51 -14.46 2.01
N GLY A 111 1.44 -14.39 2.97
CA GLY A 111 2.40 -15.48 3.23
C GLY A 111 3.23 -15.86 2.00
N CYS A 112 3.47 -14.89 1.10
CA CYS A 112 4.18 -15.06 -0.15
C CYS A 112 5.70 -15.15 0.04
N SER A 113 6.41 -15.71 -0.94
CA SER A 113 7.87 -15.69 -1.03
C SER A 113 8.39 -14.67 -2.04
N GLU A 114 7.54 -14.23 -2.97
CA GLU A 114 7.92 -13.33 -4.06
C GLU A 114 6.81 -12.32 -4.33
N ILE A 115 7.23 -11.10 -4.69
CA ILE A 115 6.35 -10.04 -5.20
C ILE A 115 6.97 -9.49 -6.48
N HIS A 116 6.17 -9.45 -7.54
CA HIS A 116 6.54 -8.88 -8.83
C HIS A 116 5.80 -7.56 -9.03
N VAL A 117 6.55 -6.53 -9.41
CA VAL A 117 6.03 -5.20 -9.74
C VAL A 117 6.52 -4.83 -11.13
N ASP A 118 5.60 -4.69 -12.07
CA ASP A 118 5.87 -4.31 -13.45
C ASP A 118 5.23 -2.96 -13.76
N LEU A 119 6.04 -1.97 -14.19
CA LEU A 119 5.55 -0.69 -14.66
C LEU A 119 5.79 -0.59 -16.17
N ARG A 120 4.70 -0.52 -16.93
CA ARG A 120 4.71 -0.41 -18.39
C ARG A 120 4.06 0.88 -18.83
N LEU A 121 4.60 1.45 -19.92
CA LEU A 121 4.03 2.65 -20.53
C LEU A 121 3.64 2.37 -21.97
N LYS A 122 2.39 2.66 -22.31
CA LYS A 122 1.88 2.55 -23.68
C LYS A 122 0.97 3.73 -24.01
N HIS A 123 1.36 4.56 -24.96
CA HIS A 123 0.58 5.74 -25.39
C HIS A 123 0.15 6.62 -24.20
N ASN A 124 1.09 7.00 -23.33
CA ASN A 124 0.86 7.74 -22.07
C ASN A 124 -0.02 7.04 -21.04
N MET A 125 -0.41 5.80 -21.27
CA MET A 125 -1.09 4.98 -20.27
C MET A 125 -0.04 4.22 -19.46
N LEU A 126 0.12 4.60 -18.19
CA LEU A 126 0.86 3.84 -17.21
C LEU A 126 0.03 2.63 -16.80
N GLN A 127 0.62 1.45 -16.89
CA GLN A 127 0.11 0.25 -16.24
C GLN A 127 1.11 -0.19 -15.18
N MET A 128 0.67 -0.23 -13.93
CA MET A 128 1.41 -0.81 -12.81
C MET A 128 0.73 -2.10 -12.39
N ASN A 129 1.45 -3.21 -12.52
CA ASN A 129 1.00 -4.52 -12.11
C ASN A 129 1.79 -4.96 -10.88
N ILE A 130 1.10 -5.33 -9.80
CA ILE A 130 1.68 -5.81 -8.54
C ILE A 130 1.09 -7.17 -8.25
N ARG A 131 1.94 -8.20 -8.23
CA ARG A 131 1.51 -9.58 -8.05
C ARG A 131 2.34 -10.25 -6.96
N ASP A 132 1.67 -10.93 -6.03
CA ASP A 132 2.27 -11.86 -5.08
C ASP A 132 1.94 -13.33 -5.43
N ASN A 133 2.75 -14.26 -4.96
CA ASN A 133 2.54 -15.70 -5.08
C ASN A 133 1.98 -16.33 -3.80
N GLY A 134 1.24 -15.57 -3.02
CA GLY A 134 0.76 -15.98 -1.70
C GLY A 134 -0.53 -16.81 -1.72
N VAL A 135 -1.20 -16.86 -0.56
CA VAL A 135 -2.40 -17.69 -0.37
C VAL A 135 -3.62 -17.19 -1.15
N GLY A 136 -3.64 -15.92 -1.56
CA GLY A 136 -4.80 -15.31 -2.21
C GLY A 136 -6.07 -15.33 -1.35
N PHE A 137 -7.16 -14.85 -1.91
CA PHE A 137 -8.49 -14.81 -1.27
C PHE A 137 -9.61 -14.88 -2.32
N ASP A 138 -10.84 -15.15 -1.88
CA ASP A 138 -12.02 -15.15 -2.73
C ASP A 138 -12.59 -13.74 -2.83
N THR A 139 -12.43 -13.11 -3.99
CA THR A 139 -12.89 -11.73 -4.24
C THR A 139 -14.40 -11.57 -4.20
N GLU A 140 -15.20 -12.62 -4.46
CA GLU A 140 -16.66 -12.57 -4.40
C GLU A 140 -17.18 -12.69 -2.97
N ALA A 141 -16.54 -13.53 -2.16
CA ALA A 141 -16.88 -13.71 -0.75
C ALA A 141 -16.51 -12.48 0.08
N ASP A 142 -15.34 -11.87 -0.18
CA ASP A 142 -14.85 -10.69 0.55
C ASP A 142 -15.62 -9.40 0.24
N GLN A 143 -16.25 -9.28 -0.92
CA GLN A 143 -17.17 -8.16 -1.18
C GLN A 143 -18.40 -8.15 -0.26
N LYS A 144 -18.76 -9.28 0.34
CA LYS A 144 -19.87 -9.42 1.30
C LYS A 144 -19.43 -9.34 2.77
N MET A 145 -18.16 -9.53 3.05
CA MET A 145 -17.60 -9.47 4.39
C MET A 145 -16.73 -8.22 4.54
N THR A 146 -17.28 -7.18 5.16
CA THR A 146 -16.58 -5.97 5.63
C THR A 146 -15.46 -6.24 6.66
N LEU A 147 -14.86 -7.43 6.67
CA LEU A 147 -13.86 -7.87 7.64
C LEU A 147 -12.41 -7.72 7.18
N SER A 148 -12.18 -7.50 5.91
CA SER A 148 -10.85 -7.18 5.36
C SER A 148 -10.67 -5.68 5.44
N GLY A 149 -9.93 -5.17 6.39
CA GLY A 149 -9.73 -3.75 6.72
C GLY A 149 -9.80 -2.77 5.53
N ASN A 150 -9.82 -1.46 5.77
CA ASN A 150 -10.04 -0.37 4.79
C ASN A 150 -9.07 -0.33 3.57
N GLY A 151 -8.16 -1.30 3.43
CA GLY A 151 -7.09 -1.30 2.42
C GLY A 151 -7.59 -1.35 0.98
N LEU A 152 -8.51 -2.27 0.66
CA LEU A 152 -9.05 -2.36 -0.70
C LEU A 152 -9.97 -1.17 -1.03
N GLU A 153 -10.70 -0.66 -0.04
CA GLU A 153 -11.50 0.56 -0.19
C GLU A 153 -10.61 1.78 -0.43
N ASN A 154 -9.47 1.88 0.26
CA ASN A 154 -8.47 2.91 0.04
C ASN A 154 -7.92 2.88 -1.39
N ILE A 155 -7.61 1.69 -1.93
CA ILE A 155 -7.16 1.54 -3.32
C ILE A 155 -8.24 2.06 -4.29
N ARG A 156 -9.51 1.71 -4.09
CA ARG A 156 -10.62 2.18 -4.93
C ARG A 156 -10.89 3.67 -4.81
N SER A 157 -10.73 4.27 -3.63
CA SER A 157 -10.84 5.72 -3.45
C SER A 157 -9.76 6.45 -4.24
N ARG A 158 -8.52 5.96 -4.20
CA ARG A 158 -7.38 6.54 -4.91
C ARG A 158 -7.49 6.39 -6.42
N GLU A 159 -8.05 5.28 -6.91
CA GLU A 159 -8.41 5.08 -8.31
C GLU A 159 -9.28 6.23 -8.84
N LYS A 160 -10.33 6.57 -8.09
CA LYS A 160 -11.26 7.65 -8.45
C LYS A 160 -10.61 9.02 -8.42
N GLU A 161 -9.79 9.30 -7.39
CA GLU A 161 -9.10 10.58 -7.25
C GLU A 161 -8.23 10.92 -8.46
N MET A 162 -7.55 9.95 -9.08
CA MET A 162 -6.67 10.18 -10.23
C MET A 162 -7.28 9.81 -11.59
N ASN A 163 -8.61 9.60 -11.65
CA ASN A 163 -9.30 9.13 -12.87
C ASN A 163 -8.62 7.89 -13.51
N GLY A 164 -8.11 7.00 -12.68
CA GLY A 164 -7.49 5.76 -13.09
C GLY A 164 -8.49 4.60 -13.14
N MET A 165 -7.97 3.40 -13.38
CA MET A 165 -8.70 2.14 -13.29
C MET A 165 -7.87 1.13 -12.48
N VAL A 166 -8.49 0.50 -11.49
CA VAL A 166 -7.85 -0.56 -10.72
C VAL A 166 -8.64 -1.86 -10.86
N ARG A 167 -7.94 -2.92 -11.24
CA ARG A 167 -8.46 -4.28 -11.24
C ARG A 167 -7.71 -5.09 -10.18
N ILE A 168 -8.46 -5.81 -9.37
CA ILE A 168 -7.92 -6.69 -8.33
C ILE A 168 -8.40 -8.10 -8.62
N GLU A 169 -7.45 -9.01 -8.82
CA GLU A 169 -7.69 -10.43 -9.05
C GLU A 169 -7.01 -11.23 -7.97
N SER A 170 -7.75 -12.09 -7.30
CA SER A 170 -7.20 -13.01 -6.31
C SER A 170 -7.95 -14.33 -6.35
N LYS A 171 -7.22 -15.41 -6.11
CA LYS A 171 -7.79 -16.76 -5.99
C LYS A 171 -7.06 -17.51 -4.87
N PRO A 172 -7.79 -18.24 -4.02
CA PRO A 172 -7.18 -19.08 -3.00
C PRO A 172 -6.10 -20.03 -3.59
N GLY A 173 -4.92 -20.01 -3.00
CA GLY A 173 -3.77 -20.83 -3.42
C GLY A 173 -2.99 -20.33 -4.65
N VAL A 174 -3.35 -19.17 -5.22
CA VAL A 174 -2.69 -18.63 -6.43
C VAL A 174 -1.96 -17.32 -6.15
N GLY A 175 -2.44 -16.52 -5.19
CA GLY A 175 -1.94 -15.19 -4.87
C GLY A 175 -2.90 -14.08 -5.29
N THR A 176 -2.40 -12.84 -5.25
CA THR A 176 -3.17 -11.64 -5.58
C THR A 176 -2.45 -10.83 -6.65
N GLU A 177 -3.21 -10.26 -7.58
CA GLU A 177 -2.74 -9.35 -8.61
C GLU A 177 -3.55 -8.05 -8.57
N ILE A 178 -2.86 -6.92 -8.49
CA ILE A 178 -3.44 -5.57 -8.52
C ILE A 178 -2.88 -4.87 -9.75
N ILE A 179 -3.78 -4.45 -10.65
CA ILE A 179 -3.44 -3.78 -11.90
C ILE A 179 -4.02 -2.37 -11.86
N LEU A 180 -3.15 -1.38 -11.77
CA LEU A 180 -3.51 0.04 -11.94
C LEU A 180 -3.25 0.46 -13.38
N THR A 181 -4.20 1.15 -13.99
CA THR A 181 -4.03 1.82 -15.28
C THR A 181 -4.44 3.29 -15.15
N VAL A 182 -3.55 4.21 -15.53
CA VAL A 182 -3.80 5.65 -15.46
C VAL A 182 -3.08 6.37 -16.59
N ASN A 183 -3.70 7.42 -17.14
CA ASN A 183 -3.05 8.29 -18.13
C ASN A 183 -2.12 9.25 -17.39
N ILE A 184 -0.85 9.25 -17.76
CA ILE A 184 0.18 10.18 -17.22
C ILE A 184 0.70 11.06 -18.36
N PRO A 185 0.91 12.36 -18.10
CA PRO A 185 1.41 13.31 -19.11
C PRO A 185 2.85 13.03 -19.53
#